data_eb8723730e60cdc67bc81ea62f6b846d
#
_entry.id   eb8723730e60cdc67bc81ea62f6b846d
#
_cell.length_a   1.000
_cell.length_b   1.000
_cell.length_c   1.000
_cell.angle_alpha   90.00
_cell.angle_beta   90.00
_cell.angle_gamma   90.00
#
_symmetry.space_group_name_H-M   'P 1'
#
loop_
_entity.id
_entity.type
_entity.pdbx_description
1 polymer ?
#
loop_
_entity_poly.entity_id
_entity_poly.type
_entity_poly.pdbx_seq_one_letter_code
_entity_poly.pdbx_strand_id
1 'polypeptide(L)'
;MSESHLNEYGVKVSTRCIFSWDEFDMFHWDDDGLNGQIISGEQMHLIRATYAPGSTYPMHSHPHEQFSLLLSGRMRLTVGEETREIGSGDGWYAPANVPHGGKVLGEEEAVFIDVYSPATQWIMEDLATAQVTPSSNVGRVP
;
A
#
# COMPACT_ATOMS: atom_id res chain seq x y z
N MET A 1 -2.72 -5.73 -28.00
CA MET A 1 -1.69 -5.03 -27.22
C MET A 1 -2.33 -3.87 -26.47
N SER A 2 -2.10 -3.81 -25.19
CA SER A 2 -2.60 -2.73 -24.38
C SER A 2 -1.65 -1.55 -24.46
N GLU A 3 -2.19 -0.37 -24.69
CA GLU A 3 -1.44 0.86 -24.55
C GLU A 3 -1.61 1.38 -23.15
N SER A 4 -0.53 1.87 -22.56
CA SER A 4 -0.64 2.54 -21.27
C SER A 4 -1.31 3.90 -21.47
N HIS A 5 -2.22 4.23 -20.59
CA HIS A 5 -2.78 5.58 -20.55
C HIS A 5 -2.69 6.10 -19.12
N LEU A 6 -2.82 7.42 -19.00
CA LEU A 6 -2.80 8.10 -17.72
C LEU A 6 -4.24 8.36 -17.27
N ASN A 7 -4.48 8.26 -15.97
CA ASN A 7 -5.74 8.69 -15.40
C ASN A 7 -5.81 10.23 -15.38
N GLU A 8 -6.91 10.79 -14.87
CA GLU A 8 -7.09 12.24 -14.82
C GLU A 8 -6.05 12.97 -13.94
N TYR A 9 -5.32 12.21 -13.10
CA TYR A 9 -4.28 12.76 -12.22
C TYR A 9 -2.87 12.59 -12.78
N GLY A 10 -2.75 12.04 -13.99
CA GLY A 10 -1.46 11.82 -14.63
C GLY A 10 -0.74 10.55 -14.17
N VAL A 11 -1.43 9.63 -13.53
CA VAL A 11 -0.86 8.35 -13.09
C VAL A 11 -1.16 7.28 -14.13
N LYS A 12 -0.15 6.46 -14.40
CA LYS A 12 -0.24 5.37 -15.37
C LYS A 12 -1.20 4.28 -14.85
N VAL A 13 -2.25 4.04 -15.62
CA VAL A 13 -3.25 3.01 -15.30
C VAL A 13 -2.73 1.64 -15.68
N SER A 14 -3.05 0.63 -14.88
CA SER A 14 -2.68 -0.75 -15.14
C SER A 14 -3.15 -1.19 -16.53
N THR A 15 -2.27 -1.88 -17.24
CA THR A 15 -2.61 -2.53 -18.51
C THR A 15 -3.13 -3.96 -18.30
N ARG A 16 -3.15 -4.42 -17.05
CA ARG A 16 -3.60 -5.78 -16.67
C ARG A 16 -4.87 -5.70 -15.86
N CYS A 17 -5.87 -6.49 -16.25
CA CYS A 17 -7.10 -6.66 -15.47
C CYS A 17 -7.00 -7.85 -14.52
N ILE A 18 -6.21 -8.85 -14.88
CA ILE A 18 -5.91 -10.01 -14.06
C ILE A 18 -4.41 -10.04 -13.82
N PHE A 19 -3.99 -10.18 -12.58
CA PHE A 19 -2.57 -10.07 -12.24
C PHE A 19 -2.20 -10.96 -11.05
N SER A 20 -0.88 -11.22 -10.96
CA SER A 20 -0.24 -11.77 -9.77
C SER A 20 0.74 -10.72 -9.24
N TRP A 21 0.92 -10.66 -7.93
CA TRP A 21 1.78 -9.64 -7.34
C TRP A 21 3.24 -9.73 -7.77
N ASP A 22 3.72 -10.91 -8.13
CA ASP A 22 5.08 -11.08 -8.64
C ASP A 22 5.32 -10.46 -10.03
N GLU A 23 4.29 -9.94 -10.65
CA GLU A 23 4.38 -9.19 -11.91
C GLU A 23 4.74 -7.72 -11.70
N PHE A 24 4.78 -7.25 -10.47
CA PHE A 24 5.02 -5.85 -10.13
C PHE A 24 6.33 -5.69 -9.37
N ASP A 25 6.98 -4.54 -9.57
CA ASP A 25 8.19 -4.18 -8.84
C ASP A 25 7.90 -4.07 -7.35
N MET A 26 8.88 -4.44 -6.53
CA MET A 26 8.83 -4.27 -5.09
C MET A 26 9.57 -3.00 -4.70
N PHE A 27 8.90 -2.14 -3.98
CA PHE A 27 9.46 -0.92 -3.42
C PHE A 27 9.83 -1.15 -1.97
N HIS A 28 10.99 -0.67 -1.53
CA HIS A 28 11.53 -0.87 -0.19
C HIS A 28 11.86 0.47 0.46
N TRP A 29 11.43 0.63 1.69
CA TRP A 29 11.83 1.73 2.57
C TRP A 29 12.48 1.09 3.79
N ASP A 30 13.79 0.83 3.71
CA ASP A 30 14.51 0.02 4.69
C ASP A 30 14.47 0.61 6.10
N ASP A 31 14.52 1.94 6.23
CA ASP A 31 14.47 2.61 7.53
C ASP A 31 13.15 2.37 8.26
N ASP A 32 12.08 2.17 7.50
CA ASP A 32 10.74 1.97 8.05
C ASP A 32 10.38 0.48 8.17
N GLY A 33 11.19 -0.42 7.60
CA GLY A 33 10.87 -1.85 7.52
C GLY A 33 9.68 -2.14 6.62
N LEU A 34 9.40 -1.26 5.68
CA LEU A 34 8.23 -1.31 4.80
C LEU A 34 8.61 -1.79 3.41
N ASN A 35 7.85 -2.71 2.88
CA ASN A 35 7.91 -3.11 1.48
C ASN A 35 6.52 -2.98 0.88
N GLY A 36 6.45 -2.62 -0.39
CA GLY A 36 5.15 -2.46 -1.05
C GLY A 36 5.20 -2.65 -2.55
N GLN A 37 4.06 -3.04 -3.07
CA GLN A 37 3.79 -3.15 -4.50
C GLN A 37 2.50 -2.41 -4.79
N ILE A 38 2.38 -1.79 -5.95
CA ILE A 38 1.25 -0.93 -6.28
C ILE A 38 0.71 -1.24 -7.67
N ILE A 39 -0.61 -1.21 -7.77
CA ILE A 39 -1.33 -1.18 -9.04
C ILE A 39 -2.30 -0.01 -9.01
N SER A 40 -2.37 0.73 -10.10
CA SER A 40 -3.18 1.95 -10.16
C SER A 40 -4.26 1.82 -11.21
N GLY A 41 -5.44 2.32 -10.87
CA GLY A 41 -6.58 2.43 -11.77
C GLY A 41 -6.92 3.87 -12.07
N GLU A 42 -8.12 4.10 -12.59
CA GLU A 42 -8.60 5.44 -12.90
C GLU A 42 -8.83 6.27 -11.64
N GLN A 43 -9.40 5.67 -10.61
CA GLN A 43 -9.85 6.38 -9.41
C GLN A 43 -9.22 5.87 -8.10
N MET A 44 -8.43 4.80 -8.15
CA MET A 44 -7.87 4.22 -6.93
C MET A 44 -6.53 3.57 -7.17
N HIS A 45 -5.74 3.51 -6.10
CA HIS A 45 -4.54 2.68 -6.02
C HIS A 45 -4.84 1.47 -5.14
N LEU A 46 -4.29 0.33 -5.50
CA LEU A 46 -4.26 -0.86 -4.66
C LEU A 46 -2.81 -1.15 -4.31
N ILE A 47 -2.52 -1.25 -3.03
CA ILE A 47 -1.17 -1.50 -2.53
C ILE A 47 -1.17 -2.75 -1.70
N ARG A 48 -0.25 -3.67 -1.98
CA ARG A 48 0.07 -4.77 -1.08
C ARG A 48 1.35 -4.41 -0.37
N ALA A 49 1.33 -4.41 0.95
CA ALA A 49 2.46 -3.95 1.74
C ALA A 49 2.76 -4.89 2.89
N THR A 50 4.02 -4.89 3.30
CA THR A 50 4.48 -5.62 4.49
C THR A 50 5.29 -4.69 5.37
N TYR A 51 5.07 -4.80 6.69
CA TYR A 51 5.91 -4.18 7.70
C TYR A 51 6.61 -5.25 8.51
N ALA A 52 7.91 -5.06 8.76
CA ALA A 52 8.69 -5.95 9.58
C ALA A 52 8.16 -6.00 11.03
N PRO A 53 8.38 -7.12 11.75
CA PRO A 53 8.00 -7.21 13.16
C PRO A 53 8.60 -6.06 13.97
N GLY A 54 7.78 -5.48 14.85
CA GLY A 54 8.19 -4.38 15.71
C GLY A 54 8.29 -3.02 15.04
N SER A 55 8.03 -2.93 13.75
CA SER A 55 8.06 -1.65 13.02
C SER A 55 6.94 -0.73 13.50
N THR A 56 7.21 0.56 13.46
CA THR A 56 6.21 1.59 13.70
C THR A 56 5.72 2.14 12.37
N TYR A 57 4.41 2.16 12.22
CA TYR A 57 3.73 2.84 11.13
C TYR A 57 3.45 4.26 11.64
N PRO A 58 4.25 5.28 11.22
CA PRO A 58 4.15 6.61 11.83
C PRO A 58 2.77 7.23 11.62
N MET A 59 2.33 8.01 12.60
CA MET A 59 1.10 8.79 12.46
C MET A 59 1.29 9.79 11.31
N HIS A 60 0.39 9.75 10.36
CA HIS A 60 0.40 10.63 9.20
C HIS A 60 -1.03 10.83 8.70
N SER A 61 -1.21 11.80 7.83
CA SER A 61 -2.49 12.04 7.17
C SER A 61 -2.26 12.38 5.70
N HIS A 62 -3.26 12.16 4.90
CA HIS A 62 -3.23 12.48 3.48
C HIS A 62 -4.65 12.80 3.00
N PRO A 63 -4.82 13.51 1.87
CA PRO A 63 -6.14 13.88 1.38
C PRO A 63 -6.94 12.73 0.79
N HIS A 64 -6.34 11.56 0.65
CA HIS A 64 -7.00 10.36 0.14
C HIS A 64 -7.78 9.68 1.25
N GLU A 65 -8.95 9.14 0.94
CA GLU A 65 -9.54 8.16 1.84
C GLU A 65 -8.87 6.82 1.62
N GLN A 66 -8.81 6.01 2.68
CA GLN A 66 -8.10 4.75 2.66
C GLN A 66 -8.92 3.68 3.36
N PHE A 67 -9.14 2.55 2.66
CA PHE A 67 -9.52 1.29 3.31
C PHE A 67 -8.33 0.35 3.30
N SER A 68 -8.19 -0.38 4.40
CA SER A 68 -7.11 -1.36 4.53
C SER A 68 -7.62 -2.65 5.14
N LEU A 69 -7.00 -3.75 4.75
CA LEU A 69 -7.32 -5.08 5.25
C LEU A 69 -6.03 -5.77 5.69
N LEU A 70 -5.95 -6.17 6.95
CA LEU A 70 -4.81 -6.91 7.47
C LEU A 70 -4.97 -8.38 7.10
N LEU A 71 -4.05 -8.90 6.30
CA LEU A 71 -4.09 -10.30 5.84
C LEU A 71 -3.42 -11.24 6.82
N SER A 72 -2.31 -10.83 7.42
CA SER A 72 -1.60 -11.62 8.44
C SER A 72 -0.82 -10.71 9.38
N GLY A 73 -0.48 -11.23 10.53
CA GLY A 73 0.18 -10.48 11.58
C GLY A 73 -0.81 -9.81 12.53
N ARG A 74 -0.27 -8.95 13.40
CA ARG A 74 -1.05 -8.18 14.37
C ARG A 74 -0.53 -6.77 14.44
N MET A 75 -1.42 -5.81 14.61
CA MET A 75 -1.06 -4.40 14.73
C MET A 75 -1.87 -3.74 15.83
N ARG A 76 -1.25 -2.79 16.53
CA ARG A 76 -1.99 -1.80 17.30
C ARG A 76 -2.16 -0.59 16.37
N LEU A 77 -3.39 -0.30 16.03
CA LEU A 77 -3.70 0.71 15.02
C LEU A 77 -4.46 1.87 15.66
N THR A 78 -4.09 3.08 15.27
CA THR A 78 -4.79 4.30 15.66
C THR A 78 -5.31 5.00 14.41
N VAL A 79 -6.59 5.33 14.41
CA VAL A 79 -7.21 6.16 13.39
C VAL A 79 -7.99 7.25 14.11
N GLY A 80 -7.57 8.51 13.94
CA GLY A 80 -8.13 9.62 14.70
C GLY A 80 -7.94 9.39 16.20
N GLU A 81 -9.04 9.29 16.93
CA GLU A 81 -9.05 9.07 18.37
C GLU A 81 -9.25 7.61 18.76
N GLU A 82 -9.45 6.73 17.81
CA GLU A 82 -9.69 5.30 18.07
C GLU A 82 -8.39 4.52 17.97
N THR A 83 -8.10 3.71 18.98
CA THR A 83 -6.95 2.80 19.01
C THR A 83 -7.43 1.40 19.34
N ARG A 84 -7.02 0.43 18.51
CA ARG A 84 -7.34 -0.98 18.73
C ARG A 84 -6.21 -1.87 18.28
N GLU A 85 -6.09 -3.02 18.94
CA GLU A 85 -5.29 -4.12 18.42
C GLU A 85 -6.14 -4.91 17.42
N ILE A 86 -5.58 -5.20 16.25
CA ILE A 86 -6.24 -5.95 15.18
C ILE A 86 -5.37 -7.11 14.75
N GLY A 87 -6.01 -8.13 14.20
CA GLY A 87 -5.36 -9.33 13.66
C GLY A 87 -5.84 -9.67 12.27
N SER A 88 -5.43 -10.83 11.81
CA SER A 88 -5.74 -11.31 10.45
C SER A 88 -7.24 -11.27 10.15
N GLY A 89 -7.61 -10.66 9.05
CA GLY A 89 -8.99 -10.50 8.61
C GLY A 89 -9.66 -9.21 9.06
N ASP A 90 -9.06 -8.49 10.02
CA ASP A 90 -9.55 -7.19 10.45
C ASP A 90 -9.09 -6.10 9.49
N GLY A 91 -9.72 -4.94 9.54
CA GLY A 91 -9.36 -3.82 8.69
C GLY A 91 -9.54 -2.49 9.36
N TRP A 92 -9.20 -1.43 8.63
CA TRP A 92 -9.42 -0.06 9.09
C TRP A 92 -9.83 0.84 7.94
N TYR A 93 -10.47 1.92 8.31
CA TYR A 93 -10.85 2.99 7.40
C TYR A 93 -10.28 4.30 7.94
N ALA A 94 -9.49 4.97 7.12
CA ALA A 94 -8.97 6.29 7.41
C ALA A 94 -9.66 7.30 6.49
N PRO A 95 -10.57 8.12 7.01
CA PRO A 95 -11.16 9.20 6.21
C PRO A 95 -10.09 10.17 5.74
N ALA A 96 -10.39 10.90 4.65
CA ALA A 96 -9.46 11.90 4.12
C ALA A 96 -9.00 12.86 5.24
N ASN A 97 -7.69 13.08 5.31
CA ASN A 97 -7.04 14.01 6.24
C ASN A 97 -7.10 13.60 7.73
N VAL A 98 -7.61 12.42 8.06
CA VAL A 98 -7.63 11.93 9.44
C VAL A 98 -6.29 11.24 9.74
N PRO A 99 -5.57 11.66 10.80
CA PRO A 99 -4.31 11.03 11.17
C PRO A 99 -4.48 9.55 11.53
N HIS A 100 -3.57 8.74 11.06
CA HIS A 100 -3.57 7.31 11.34
C HIS A 100 -2.14 6.76 11.35
N GLY A 101 -1.96 5.65 12.03
CA GLY A 101 -0.69 4.97 12.18
C GLY A 101 -0.81 3.81 13.15
N GLY A 102 0.31 3.18 13.46
CA GLY A 102 0.28 2.04 14.38
C GLY A 102 1.63 1.39 14.60
N LYS A 103 1.59 0.20 15.18
CA LYS A 103 2.77 -0.59 15.45
C LYS A 103 2.49 -2.05 15.15
N VAL A 104 3.45 -2.71 14.52
CA VAL A 104 3.41 -4.15 14.29
C VAL A 104 3.78 -4.87 15.58
N LEU A 105 2.89 -5.75 16.03
CA LEU A 105 3.02 -6.51 17.27
C LEU A 105 3.49 -7.93 16.99
N GLY A 106 4.11 -8.55 18.00
CA GLY A 106 4.55 -9.94 17.89
C GLY A 106 5.79 -10.11 17.05
N GLU A 107 6.02 -11.34 16.60
CA GLU A 107 7.23 -11.74 15.89
C GLU A 107 7.02 -11.96 14.39
N GLU A 108 5.78 -11.79 13.92
CA GLU A 108 5.44 -11.91 12.52
C GLU A 108 5.39 -10.55 11.84
N GLU A 109 5.73 -10.51 10.56
CA GLU A 109 5.48 -9.32 9.75
C GLU A 109 3.98 -9.11 9.58
N ALA A 110 3.58 -7.88 9.41
CA ALA A 110 2.22 -7.53 9.03
C ALA A 110 2.12 -7.47 7.51
N VAL A 111 1.16 -8.17 6.94
CA VAL A 111 0.86 -8.13 5.51
C VAL A 111 -0.53 -7.54 5.35
N PHE A 112 -0.63 -6.48 4.56
CA PHE A 112 -1.90 -5.79 4.39
C PHE A 112 -2.09 -5.27 2.98
N ILE A 113 -3.36 -5.01 2.67
CA ILE A 113 -3.79 -4.39 1.41
C ILE A 113 -4.37 -3.03 1.75
N ASP A 114 -3.92 -2.00 1.04
CA ASP A 114 -4.44 -0.65 1.14
C ASP A 114 -5.11 -0.26 -0.17
N VAL A 115 -6.26 0.38 -0.06
CA VAL A 115 -6.93 1.03 -1.19
C VAL A 115 -6.98 2.52 -0.90
N TYR A 116 -6.37 3.31 -1.78
CA TYR A 116 -6.40 4.76 -1.71
C TYR A 116 -7.23 5.32 -2.86
N SER A 117 -8.05 6.31 -2.60
CA SER A 117 -8.80 7.05 -3.62
C SER A 117 -8.81 8.54 -3.27
N PRO A 118 -8.62 9.43 -4.23
CA PRO A 118 -8.37 9.20 -5.66
C PRO A 118 -6.95 8.74 -5.97
N ALA A 119 -6.72 8.25 -7.19
CA ALA A 119 -5.43 7.74 -7.65
C ALA A 119 -4.51 8.85 -8.13
N THR A 120 -4.09 9.71 -7.22
CA THR A 120 -3.26 10.88 -7.52
C THR A 120 -1.77 10.53 -7.56
N GLN A 121 -0.92 11.50 -7.89
CA GLN A 121 0.51 11.32 -7.91
C GLN A 121 1.18 11.38 -6.53
N TRP A 122 0.42 11.66 -5.47
CA TRP A 122 0.98 11.81 -4.13
C TRP A 122 1.78 10.57 -3.70
N ILE A 123 1.21 9.39 -3.88
CA ILE A 123 1.92 8.14 -3.52
C ILE A 123 3.08 7.85 -4.48
N MET A 124 2.96 8.27 -5.74
CA MET A 124 4.03 8.06 -6.72
C MET A 124 5.27 8.88 -6.40
N GLU A 125 5.11 10.07 -5.84
CA GLU A 125 6.22 10.90 -5.38
C GLU A 125 6.97 10.22 -4.23
N ASP A 126 6.25 9.59 -3.32
CA ASP A 126 6.84 8.82 -2.23
C ASP A 126 7.58 7.58 -2.76
N LEU A 127 7.01 6.87 -3.73
CA LEU A 127 7.64 5.72 -4.38
C LEU A 127 8.98 6.09 -5.03
N ALA A 128 9.12 7.31 -5.52
CA ALA A 128 10.36 7.76 -6.16
C ALA A 128 11.55 7.80 -5.19
N THR A 129 11.30 7.79 -3.88
CA THR A 129 12.35 7.77 -2.84
C THR A 129 12.73 6.36 -2.40
N ALA A 130 11.99 5.34 -2.84
CA ALA A 130 12.20 3.96 -2.42
C ALA A 130 13.31 3.29 -3.22
N GLN A 131 13.92 2.26 -2.64
CA GLN A 131 14.72 1.30 -3.38
C GLN A 131 13.77 0.34 -4.12
N VAL A 132 14.16 -0.13 -5.28
CA VAL A 132 13.31 -0.94 -6.14
C VAL A 132 13.97 -2.27 -6.44
N THR A 133 13.24 -3.36 -6.20
CA THR A 133 13.57 -4.69 -6.72
C THR A 133 12.66 -4.95 -7.90
N PRO A 134 13.21 -5.10 -9.12
CA PRO A 134 12.39 -5.35 -10.31
C PRO A 134 11.58 -6.64 -10.18
N SER A 135 10.44 -6.66 -10.87
CA SER A 135 9.61 -7.86 -10.95
C SER A 135 10.42 -9.07 -11.44
N SER A 136 10.25 -10.21 -10.77
CA SER A 136 10.86 -11.48 -11.20
C SER A 136 10.21 -12.05 -12.44
N ASN A 137 9.07 -11.49 -12.87
CA ASN A 137 8.30 -11.90 -14.04
C ASN A 137 8.36 -10.86 -15.16
N VAL A 138 9.49 -10.15 -15.26
CA VAL A 138 9.75 -9.24 -16.37
C VAL A 138 9.66 -10.01 -17.68
N GLY A 139 8.84 -9.50 -18.60
CA GLY A 139 8.60 -10.17 -19.88
C GLY A 139 7.50 -11.23 -19.85
N ARG A 140 6.91 -11.51 -18.70
CA ARG A 140 5.74 -12.38 -18.60
C ARG A 140 4.56 -11.74 -19.34
N VAL A 141 3.97 -12.50 -20.23
CA VAL A 141 2.84 -12.05 -21.02
C VAL A 141 1.57 -12.73 -20.51
N PRO A 142 0.50 -11.98 -20.29
CA PRO A 142 -0.79 -12.54 -19.90
C PRO A 142 -1.36 -13.46 -20.95
#